data_f283eeca2fadfda7d0350cb70a29bae4
#
_entry.id   f283eeca2fadfda7d0350cb70a29bae4
#
_cell.length_a   1.000
_cell.length_b   1.000
_cell.length_c   1.000
_cell.angle_alpha   90.00
_cell.angle_beta   90.00
_cell.angle_gamma   90.00
#
_symmetry.space_group_name_H-M   'P 1'
#
loop_
_entity.id
_entity.type
_entity.pdbx_description
1 polymer ?
#
loop_
_entity_poly.entity_id
_entity_poly.type
_entity_poly.pdbx_seq_one_letter_code
_entity_poly.pdbx_strand_id
1 'polypeptide(L)'
;MSYNIAVGTVGGGLWVGYNGGEKWRQIQGPIDPESNVRALALNPHDSQHLLASVDHDGIYQSFDGGSHWEKTAQLADRPIWSLAFDPHDPERIYAGTRPVVFASQDRGTSFAELMTSISTQCAIGVPRTTNVVVDPNDASTVYASVEIDGLHRSRDRGATWESLGQLGPSEFYNDVHGFALRSHGEGTELLVTSPFGLGRSNDDGETWNWHEFEAFDDSKFEFAYSRCIRTPWNDETIIVCVGDYIPGRIGAIEVSKDGGKSFTRADLGQTPKATMYWLATHQNLPGVALATSVYGQIYATDDYCQSWNKLDRELGEVRASLIVPAL
;
A
#
# COMPACT_ATOMS: atom_id res chain seq x y z
N MET A 1 -18.70 13.06 -5.34
CA MET A 1 -18.65 11.81 -6.14
C MET A 1 -18.93 10.66 -5.19
N SER A 2 -19.70 9.64 -5.62
CA SER A 2 -19.98 8.49 -4.75
C SER A 2 -18.86 7.46 -4.90
N TYR A 3 -18.38 6.91 -3.79
CA TYR A 3 -17.39 5.84 -3.77
C TYR A 3 -17.67 4.88 -2.61
N ASN A 4 -17.20 3.67 -2.74
CA ASN A 4 -17.21 2.68 -1.69
C ASN A 4 -15.79 2.47 -1.14
N ILE A 5 -15.69 1.87 0.02
CA ILE A 5 -14.43 1.57 0.70
C ILE A 5 -14.36 0.06 0.93
N ALA A 6 -13.26 -0.58 0.56
CA ALA A 6 -12.99 -1.95 0.97
C ALA A 6 -11.86 -1.97 2.00
N VAL A 7 -12.03 -2.71 3.10
CA VAL A 7 -11.04 -2.81 4.18
C VAL A 7 -10.83 -4.26 4.58
N GLY A 8 -9.58 -4.70 4.47
CA GLY A 8 -9.12 -5.99 4.96
C GLY A 8 -8.58 -5.90 6.38
N THR A 9 -9.00 -6.80 7.25
CA THR A 9 -8.65 -6.79 8.68
C THR A 9 -7.99 -8.10 9.12
N VAL A 10 -7.37 -8.08 10.28
CA VAL A 10 -6.89 -9.28 10.98
C VAL A 10 -7.99 -9.81 11.88
N GLY A 11 -8.42 -11.06 11.65
CA GLY A 11 -9.44 -11.73 12.46
C GLY A 11 -10.85 -11.15 12.32
N GLY A 12 -11.07 -10.25 11.36
CA GLY A 12 -12.37 -9.63 11.11
C GLY A 12 -12.77 -9.63 9.63
N GLY A 13 -12.05 -10.39 8.78
CA GLY A 13 -12.36 -10.57 7.37
C GLY A 13 -12.33 -9.29 6.56
N LEU A 14 -13.21 -9.24 5.56
CA LEU A 14 -13.37 -8.13 4.61
C LEU A 14 -14.62 -7.31 4.91
N TRP A 15 -14.45 -5.99 4.94
CA TRP A 15 -15.52 -5.02 5.12
C TRP A 15 -15.70 -4.12 3.91
N VAL A 16 -16.94 -3.79 3.60
CA VAL A 16 -17.30 -2.81 2.57
C VAL A 16 -18.09 -1.68 3.19
N GLY A 17 -17.60 -0.45 3.04
CA GLY A 17 -18.28 0.79 3.39
C GLY A 17 -18.88 1.42 2.15
N TYR A 18 -20.20 1.62 2.13
CA TYR A 18 -20.93 2.24 1.03
C TYR A 18 -21.02 3.75 1.22
N ASN A 19 -21.11 4.48 0.11
CA ASN A 19 -21.27 5.95 0.11
C ASN A 19 -20.22 6.66 0.97
N GLY A 20 -18.94 6.38 0.74
CA GLY A 20 -17.87 6.98 1.53
C GLY A 20 -17.80 6.50 2.99
N GLY A 21 -18.43 5.38 3.31
CA GLY A 21 -18.41 4.79 4.65
C GLY A 21 -19.62 5.16 5.53
N GLU A 22 -20.72 5.66 4.96
CA GLU A 22 -21.98 5.90 5.71
C GLU A 22 -22.61 4.61 6.22
N LYS A 23 -22.47 3.51 5.47
CA LYS A 23 -23.00 2.19 5.82
C LYS A 23 -21.94 1.15 5.64
N TRP A 24 -21.82 0.22 6.58
CA TRP A 24 -20.81 -0.84 6.56
C TRP A 24 -21.44 -2.22 6.56
N ARG A 25 -20.86 -3.11 5.75
CA ARG A 25 -21.20 -4.53 5.71
C ARG A 25 -19.91 -5.36 5.75
N GLN A 26 -19.88 -6.35 6.62
CA GLN A 26 -18.88 -7.41 6.58
C GLN A 26 -19.27 -8.42 5.50
N ILE A 27 -18.33 -8.87 4.71
CA ILE A 27 -18.53 -9.95 3.73
C ILE A 27 -18.68 -11.27 4.50
N GLN A 28 -19.76 -12.01 4.23
CA GLN A 28 -20.14 -13.22 4.97
C GLN A 28 -19.91 -14.51 4.18
N GLY A 29 -19.12 -14.48 3.15
CA GLY A 29 -18.79 -15.63 2.31
C GLY A 29 -18.61 -15.22 0.84
N PRO A 30 -17.80 -15.96 0.09
CA PRO A 30 -17.02 -17.14 0.51
C PRO A 30 -15.78 -16.81 1.38
N ILE A 31 -15.42 -15.53 1.55
CA ILE A 31 -14.38 -15.10 2.50
C ILE A 31 -14.91 -15.27 3.92
N ASP A 32 -14.17 -16.04 4.74
CA ASP A 32 -14.53 -16.25 6.13
C ASP A 32 -14.51 -14.89 6.88
N PRO A 33 -15.60 -14.54 7.60
CA PRO A 33 -15.69 -13.27 8.33
C PRO A 33 -14.71 -13.15 9.51
N GLU A 34 -14.06 -14.23 9.93
CA GLU A 34 -13.01 -14.23 10.98
C GLU A 34 -11.59 -14.37 10.38
N SER A 35 -11.46 -14.34 9.05
CA SER A 35 -10.17 -14.48 8.38
C SER A 35 -9.31 -13.23 8.48
N ASN A 36 -8.02 -13.40 8.11
CA ASN A 36 -7.09 -12.30 7.92
C ASN A 36 -7.06 -11.92 6.44
N VAL A 37 -7.57 -10.76 6.10
CA VAL A 37 -7.47 -10.18 4.75
C VAL A 37 -6.32 -9.20 4.72
N ARG A 38 -5.23 -9.55 4.02
CA ARG A 38 -3.93 -8.90 4.15
C ARG A 38 -3.60 -7.94 3.02
N ALA A 39 -4.03 -8.22 1.81
CA ALA A 39 -3.85 -7.34 0.66
C ALA A 39 -5.14 -7.22 -0.14
N LEU A 40 -5.34 -6.03 -0.72
CA LEU A 40 -6.43 -5.71 -1.63
C LEU A 40 -5.84 -5.02 -2.86
N ALA A 41 -6.39 -5.30 -4.04
CA ALA A 41 -6.07 -4.57 -5.25
C ALA A 41 -7.34 -4.29 -6.07
N LEU A 42 -7.35 -3.13 -6.74
CA LEU A 42 -8.38 -2.73 -7.68
C LEU A 42 -7.79 -2.71 -9.09
N ASN A 43 -8.50 -3.32 -10.04
CA ASN A 43 -8.06 -3.34 -11.43
C ASN A 43 -8.17 -1.93 -12.04
N PRO A 44 -7.08 -1.35 -12.55
CA PRO A 44 -7.10 -0.01 -13.15
C PRO A 44 -7.89 0.05 -14.46
N HIS A 45 -8.13 -1.10 -15.12
CA HIS A 45 -8.90 -1.20 -16.37
C HIS A 45 -10.40 -1.47 -16.12
N ASP A 46 -10.76 -1.96 -14.93
CA ASP A 46 -12.12 -2.32 -14.58
C ASP A 46 -12.35 -2.13 -13.08
N SER A 47 -13.01 -1.05 -12.71
CA SER A 47 -13.31 -0.71 -11.31
C SER A 47 -14.26 -1.67 -10.61
N GLN A 48 -14.84 -2.64 -11.33
CA GLN A 48 -15.65 -3.71 -10.74
C GLN A 48 -14.80 -4.93 -10.37
N HIS A 49 -13.57 -5.04 -10.90
CA HIS A 49 -12.69 -6.17 -10.64
C HIS A 49 -11.72 -5.87 -9.50
N LEU A 50 -11.90 -6.57 -8.39
CA LEU A 50 -11.08 -6.47 -7.18
C LEU A 50 -10.43 -7.81 -6.84
N LEU A 51 -9.29 -7.74 -6.17
CA LEU A 51 -8.63 -8.88 -5.55
C LEU A 51 -8.54 -8.69 -4.04
N ALA A 52 -8.65 -9.79 -3.31
CA ALA A 52 -8.38 -9.88 -1.88
C ALA A 52 -7.51 -11.10 -1.58
N SER A 53 -6.46 -10.94 -0.78
CA SER A 53 -5.71 -12.07 -0.25
C SER A 53 -6.17 -12.42 1.15
N VAL A 54 -6.37 -13.72 1.38
CA VAL A 54 -6.75 -14.29 2.68
C VAL A 54 -5.64 -15.22 3.15
N ASP A 55 -5.13 -14.99 4.36
CA ASP A 55 -4.05 -15.79 4.92
C ASP A 55 -4.44 -17.26 4.97
N HIS A 56 -3.54 -18.12 4.48
CA HIS A 56 -3.70 -19.58 4.42
C HIS A 56 -4.91 -20.07 3.63
N ASP A 57 -5.52 -19.19 2.81
CA ASP A 57 -6.67 -19.51 2.02
C ASP A 57 -6.55 -19.07 0.54
N GLY A 58 -5.63 -18.14 0.24
CA GLY A 58 -5.26 -17.74 -1.12
C GLY A 58 -5.91 -16.43 -1.56
N ILE A 59 -6.22 -16.33 -2.85
CA ILE A 59 -6.74 -15.13 -3.49
C ILE A 59 -8.22 -15.30 -3.80
N TYR A 60 -8.98 -14.23 -3.58
CA TYR A 60 -10.37 -14.08 -3.97
C TYR A 60 -10.51 -12.96 -4.97
N GLN A 61 -11.46 -13.08 -5.88
CA GLN A 61 -11.80 -12.07 -6.89
C GLN A 61 -13.25 -11.64 -6.75
N SER A 62 -13.50 -10.37 -7.02
CA SER A 62 -14.84 -9.82 -7.22
C SER A 62 -14.90 -9.15 -8.58
N PHE A 63 -16.02 -9.30 -9.31
CA PHE A 63 -16.28 -8.65 -10.59
C PHE A 63 -17.49 -7.71 -10.54
N ASP A 64 -17.92 -7.33 -9.34
CA ASP A 64 -19.09 -6.46 -9.10
C ASP A 64 -18.83 -5.42 -8.00
N GLY A 65 -17.61 -4.89 -7.95
CA GLY A 65 -17.23 -3.85 -7.01
C GLY A 65 -17.14 -4.29 -5.56
N GLY A 66 -16.91 -5.59 -5.31
CA GLY A 66 -16.77 -6.16 -3.97
C GLY A 66 -18.07 -6.65 -3.33
N SER A 67 -19.16 -6.73 -4.10
CA SER A 67 -20.44 -7.24 -3.59
C SER A 67 -20.47 -8.75 -3.44
N HIS A 68 -19.91 -9.47 -4.42
CA HIS A 68 -19.72 -10.91 -4.39
C HIS A 68 -18.26 -11.26 -4.68
N TRP A 69 -17.81 -12.37 -4.10
CA TRP A 69 -16.43 -12.85 -4.20
C TRP A 69 -16.41 -14.31 -4.61
N GLU A 70 -15.41 -14.69 -5.38
CA GLU A 70 -15.12 -16.07 -5.72
C GLU A 70 -13.66 -16.39 -5.45
N LYS A 71 -13.37 -17.61 -5.03
CA LYS A 71 -12.02 -18.05 -4.70
C LYS A 71 -11.28 -18.46 -5.96
N THR A 72 -10.05 -17.95 -6.15
CA THR A 72 -9.08 -18.55 -7.04
C THR A 72 -8.26 -19.56 -6.25
N ALA A 73 -8.02 -20.75 -6.76
CA ALA A 73 -7.41 -21.85 -6.01
C ALA A 73 -5.88 -21.72 -5.80
N GLN A 74 -5.30 -20.53 -5.91
CA GLN A 74 -3.84 -20.33 -5.94
C GLN A 74 -3.28 -19.68 -4.68
N LEU A 75 -2.01 -20.00 -4.35
CA LEU A 75 -1.20 -19.40 -3.29
C LEU A 75 -1.79 -19.52 -1.87
N ALA A 76 -2.58 -20.56 -1.59
CA ALA A 76 -3.18 -20.79 -0.27
C ALA A 76 -2.16 -21.22 0.80
N ASP A 77 -0.97 -21.65 0.41
CA ASP A 77 0.07 -22.16 1.28
C ASP A 77 0.92 -21.09 1.93
N ARG A 78 0.72 -19.82 1.56
CA ARG A 78 1.57 -18.71 2.02
C ARG A 78 0.82 -17.39 2.20
N PRO A 79 1.26 -16.50 3.13
CA PRO A 79 0.72 -15.15 3.24
C PRO A 79 1.11 -14.31 2.02
N ILE A 80 0.13 -13.61 1.46
CA ILE A 80 0.32 -12.64 0.37
C ILE A 80 0.26 -11.24 0.98
N TRP A 81 1.35 -10.50 0.88
CA TRP A 81 1.51 -9.18 1.50
C TRP A 81 1.11 -8.02 0.59
N SER A 82 1.20 -8.24 -0.71
CA SER A 82 0.81 -7.24 -1.71
C SER A 82 0.21 -7.91 -2.95
N LEU A 83 -0.73 -7.21 -3.57
CA LEU A 83 -1.34 -7.55 -4.85
C LEU A 83 -1.30 -6.32 -5.75
N ALA A 84 -0.96 -6.51 -7.02
CA ALA A 84 -0.94 -5.44 -8.00
C ALA A 84 -1.44 -5.93 -9.35
N PHE A 85 -2.36 -5.19 -9.96
CA PHE A 85 -2.65 -5.31 -11.38
C PHE A 85 -1.60 -4.56 -12.20
N ASP A 86 -1.29 -5.06 -13.38
CA ASP A 86 -0.49 -4.35 -14.35
C ASP A 86 -1.35 -3.27 -15.03
N PRO A 87 -0.96 -1.97 -14.97
CA PRO A 87 -1.73 -0.90 -15.61
C PRO A 87 -1.67 -0.92 -17.14
N HIS A 88 -0.81 -1.74 -17.75
CA HIS A 88 -0.65 -1.88 -19.20
C HIS A 88 -1.24 -3.18 -19.75
N ASP A 89 -1.49 -4.18 -18.90
CA ASP A 89 -1.92 -5.51 -19.30
C ASP A 89 -2.99 -6.05 -18.35
N PRO A 90 -4.28 -6.05 -18.74
CA PRO A 90 -5.39 -6.46 -17.88
C PRO A 90 -5.38 -7.94 -17.49
N GLU A 91 -4.57 -8.76 -18.18
CA GLU A 91 -4.42 -10.20 -17.87
C GLU A 91 -3.36 -10.43 -16.78
N ARG A 92 -2.49 -9.44 -16.53
CA ARG A 92 -1.33 -9.59 -15.66
C ARG A 92 -1.58 -9.07 -14.24
N ILE A 93 -1.23 -9.93 -13.27
CA ILE A 93 -1.32 -9.63 -11.84
C ILE A 93 -0.04 -10.09 -11.17
N TYR A 94 0.44 -9.30 -10.21
CA TYR A 94 1.58 -9.66 -9.37
C TYR A 94 1.12 -9.87 -7.92
N ALA A 95 1.74 -10.83 -7.24
CA ALA A 95 1.52 -11.11 -5.83
C ALA A 95 2.85 -11.17 -5.09
N GLY A 96 3.06 -10.28 -4.13
CA GLY A 96 4.23 -10.26 -3.26
C GLY A 96 4.00 -11.15 -2.03
N THR A 97 4.93 -12.06 -1.79
CA THR A 97 4.86 -13.05 -0.70
C THR A 97 6.10 -13.01 0.20
N ARG A 98 6.53 -14.12 0.72
CA ARG A 98 7.79 -14.35 1.43
C ARG A 98 8.55 -15.50 0.80
N PRO A 99 9.79 -15.31 0.35
CA PRO A 99 10.50 -14.05 0.02
C PRO A 99 10.31 -13.62 -1.43
N VAL A 100 9.40 -14.24 -2.17
CA VAL A 100 9.31 -14.16 -3.64
C VAL A 100 8.10 -13.38 -4.12
N VAL A 101 8.14 -13.02 -5.41
CA VAL A 101 7.00 -12.48 -6.16
C VAL A 101 6.45 -13.55 -7.08
N PHE A 102 5.14 -13.61 -7.20
CA PHE A 102 4.44 -14.44 -8.19
C PHE A 102 3.79 -13.53 -9.24
N ALA A 103 3.64 -14.05 -10.45
CA ALA A 103 2.88 -13.38 -11.49
C ALA A 103 1.84 -14.31 -12.13
N SER A 104 0.68 -13.76 -12.41
CA SER A 104 -0.34 -14.32 -13.28
C SER A 104 -0.28 -13.63 -14.65
N GLN A 105 -0.66 -14.37 -15.70
CA GLN A 105 -0.86 -13.88 -17.07
C GLN A 105 -2.24 -14.26 -17.62
N ASP A 106 -3.16 -14.63 -16.74
CA ASP A 106 -4.48 -15.17 -17.05
C ASP A 106 -5.56 -14.69 -16.06
N ARG A 107 -5.46 -13.41 -15.66
CA ARG A 107 -6.36 -12.71 -14.71
C ARG A 107 -6.44 -13.38 -13.34
N GLY A 108 -5.35 -13.97 -12.87
CA GLY A 108 -5.30 -14.58 -11.55
C GLY A 108 -5.82 -16.01 -11.49
N THR A 109 -6.08 -16.66 -12.65
CA THR A 109 -6.45 -18.06 -12.70
C THR A 109 -5.29 -18.96 -12.30
N SER A 110 -4.06 -18.59 -12.69
CA SER A 110 -2.84 -19.27 -12.27
C SER A 110 -1.72 -18.28 -11.95
N PHE A 111 -0.81 -18.68 -11.06
CA PHE A 111 0.35 -17.90 -10.67
C PHE A 111 1.63 -18.71 -10.79
N ALA A 112 2.66 -18.13 -11.38
CA ALA A 112 4.00 -18.68 -11.45
C ALA A 112 4.97 -17.88 -10.57
N GLU A 113 5.85 -18.58 -9.87
CA GLU A 113 6.92 -17.95 -9.10
C GLU A 113 7.94 -17.29 -10.02
N LEU A 114 8.34 -16.06 -9.69
CA LEU A 114 9.38 -15.32 -10.39
C LEU A 114 10.73 -15.53 -9.68
N MET A 115 11.78 -15.64 -10.47
CA MET A 115 13.17 -15.73 -9.96
C MET A 115 13.63 -14.33 -9.56
N THR A 116 13.42 -13.96 -8.31
CA THR A 116 13.77 -12.62 -7.79
C THR A 116 15.18 -12.58 -7.22
N SER A 117 15.72 -11.35 -7.03
CA SER A 117 16.96 -11.07 -6.30
C SER A 117 16.75 -10.90 -4.79
N ILE A 118 15.53 -11.15 -4.29
CA ILE A 118 15.17 -10.98 -2.88
C ILE A 118 15.93 -12.02 -2.04
N SER A 119 16.51 -11.56 -0.93
CA SER A 119 17.21 -12.41 0.03
C SER A 119 16.28 -13.43 0.67
N THR A 120 16.76 -14.64 0.93
CA THR A 120 15.95 -15.70 1.56
C THR A 120 15.88 -15.56 3.09
N GLN A 121 16.74 -14.72 3.68
CA GLN A 121 16.87 -14.47 5.12
C GLN A 121 17.20 -13.01 5.40
N CYS A 122 16.65 -12.44 6.47
CA CYS A 122 16.98 -11.12 6.99
C CYS A 122 16.87 -11.10 8.53
N ALA A 123 17.10 -9.96 9.15
CA ALA A 123 17.07 -9.81 10.62
C ALA A 123 15.73 -10.19 11.26
N ILE A 124 14.61 -10.14 10.52
CA ILE A 124 13.27 -10.55 10.99
C ILE A 124 12.84 -11.94 10.50
N GLY A 125 13.78 -12.75 10.00
CA GLY A 125 13.53 -14.06 9.40
C GLY A 125 13.43 -14.00 7.89
N VAL A 126 12.34 -14.45 7.29
CA VAL A 126 12.10 -14.38 5.84
C VAL A 126 11.55 -13.02 5.48
N PRO A 127 12.18 -12.27 4.53
CA PRO A 127 11.71 -10.95 4.09
C PRO A 127 10.27 -10.98 3.54
N ARG A 128 9.58 -9.86 3.65
CA ARG A 128 8.19 -9.68 3.16
C ARG A 128 8.20 -8.70 1.99
N THR A 129 7.59 -9.09 0.86
CA THR A 129 7.36 -8.17 -0.26
C THR A 129 6.16 -7.29 0.05
N THR A 130 6.43 -6.12 0.60
CA THR A 130 5.42 -5.18 1.13
C THR A 130 4.62 -4.48 0.03
N ASN A 131 5.26 -4.22 -1.12
CA ASN A 131 4.56 -3.72 -2.31
C ASN A 131 5.15 -4.36 -3.57
N VAL A 132 4.31 -4.54 -4.59
CA VAL A 132 4.71 -4.71 -5.98
C VAL A 132 4.07 -3.58 -6.77
N VAL A 133 4.84 -2.88 -7.58
CA VAL A 133 4.39 -1.73 -8.37
C VAL A 133 4.93 -1.83 -9.79
N VAL A 134 4.05 -1.81 -10.77
CA VAL A 134 4.43 -1.68 -12.19
C VAL A 134 4.56 -0.21 -12.50
N ASP A 135 5.60 0.18 -13.23
CA ASP A 135 5.78 1.58 -13.64
C ASP A 135 4.63 1.98 -14.59
N PRO A 136 3.86 3.03 -14.27
CA PRO A 136 2.75 3.44 -15.11
C PRO A 136 3.18 4.01 -16.46
N ASN A 137 4.46 4.34 -16.64
CA ASN A 137 5.02 4.89 -17.88
C ASN A 137 5.85 3.87 -18.67
N ASP A 138 6.23 2.74 -18.04
CA ASP A 138 7.02 1.67 -18.69
C ASP A 138 6.50 0.29 -18.30
N ALA A 139 5.80 -0.34 -19.23
CA ALA A 139 5.22 -1.67 -19.06
C ALA A 139 6.24 -2.79 -18.78
N SER A 140 7.52 -2.56 -19.04
CA SER A 140 8.59 -3.53 -18.79
C SER A 140 9.11 -3.46 -17.36
N THR A 141 8.95 -2.31 -16.70
CA THR A 141 9.56 -2.06 -15.38
C THR A 141 8.58 -2.38 -14.24
N VAL A 142 9.03 -3.25 -13.33
CA VAL A 142 8.32 -3.67 -12.13
C VAL A 142 9.24 -3.53 -10.92
N TYR A 143 8.72 -2.96 -9.85
CA TYR A 143 9.41 -2.84 -8.57
C TYR A 143 8.79 -3.74 -7.51
N ALA A 144 9.63 -4.28 -6.63
CA ALA A 144 9.22 -4.96 -5.40
C ALA A 144 9.93 -4.29 -4.22
N SER A 145 9.16 -3.70 -3.31
CA SER A 145 9.70 -3.22 -2.05
C SER A 145 9.63 -4.33 -1.00
N VAL A 146 10.72 -4.48 -0.25
CA VAL A 146 10.91 -5.61 0.64
C VAL A 146 11.35 -5.11 2.01
N GLU A 147 10.65 -5.59 3.05
CA GLU A 147 10.98 -5.25 4.43
C GLU A 147 12.36 -5.83 4.78
N ILE A 148 13.28 -4.95 5.17
CA ILE A 148 14.69 -5.22 5.53
C ILE A 148 15.58 -5.69 4.37
N ASP A 149 15.08 -5.76 3.14
CA ASP A 149 15.88 -6.13 1.96
C ASP A 149 15.84 -5.05 0.85
N GLY A 150 15.18 -3.92 1.11
CA GLY A 150 15.21 -2.74 0.26
C GLY A 150 14.28 -2.79 -0.94
N LEU A 151 14.77 -2.28 -2.05
CA LEU A 151 14.01 -2.16 -3.30
C LEU A 151 14.66 -3.01 -4.40
N HIS A 152 13.85 -3.81 -5.04
CA HIS A 152 14.24 -4.65 -6.17
C HIS A 152 13.50 -4.21 -7.43
N ARG A 153 14.15 -4.32 -8.57
CA ARG A 153 13.60 -3.92 -9.87
C ARG A 153 13.77 -5.00 -10.92
N SER A 154 12.77 -5.14 -11.76
CA SER A 154 12.83 -5.84 -13.04
C SER A 154 12.61 -4.84 -14.16
N ARG A 155 13.30 -5.02 -15.29
CA ARG A 155 13.10 -4.25 -16.52
C ARG A 155 12.56 -5.10 -17.67
N ASP A 156 12.09 -6.30 -17.36
CA ASP A 156 11.61 -7.30 -18.32
C ASP A 156 10.35 -8.02 -17.82
N ARG A 157 9.46 -7.27 -17.15
CA ARG A 157 8.18 -7.76 -16.60
C ARG A 157 8.33 -8.88 -15.57
N GLY A 158 9.44 -8.91 -14.84
CA GLY A 158 9.70 -9.88 -13.79
C GLY A 158 10.50 -11.11 -14.21
N ALA A 159 11.01 -11.17 -15.46
CA ALA A 159 11.83 -12.29 -15.91
C ALA A 159 13.21 -12.29 -15.23
N THR A 160 13.82 -11.12 -15.04
CA THR A 160 15.05 -10.93 -14.25
C THR A 160 14.89 -9.79 -13.26
N TRP A 161 15.63 -9.84 -12.15
CA TRP A 161 15.57 -8.85 -11.08
C TRP A 161 16.95 -8.43 -10.61
N GLU A 162 17.07 -7.17 -10.21
CA GLU A 162 18.24 -6.59 -9.57
C GLU A 162 17.85 -5.92 -8.25
N SER A 163 18.75 -5.94 -7.25
CA SER A 163 18.61 -5.12 -6.04
C SER A 163 19.13 -3.72 -6.32
N LEU A 164 18.44 -2.69 -5.83
CA LEU A 164 18.94 -1.30 -5.90
C LEU A 164 19.92 -0.97 -4.76
N GLY A 165 20.38 -1.99 -4.01
CA GLY A 165 21.41 -1.86 -2.99
C GLY A 165 20.93 -1.18 -1.72
N GLN A 166 21.84 -0.42 -1.08
CA GLN A 166 21.57 0.27 0.16
C GLN A 166 20.92 1.62 -0.10
N LEU A 167 19.73 1.82 0.48
CA LEU A 167 18.89 3.00 0.21
C LEU A 167 19.23 4.22 1.09
N GLY A 168 20.08 4.07 2.09
CA GLY A 168 20.41 5.16 3.01
C GLY A 168 21.71 4.93 3.79
N PRO A 169 21.99 5.69 4.85
CA PRO A 169 23.24 5.64 5.58
C PRO A 169 23.57 4.30 6.24
N SER A 170 22.57 3.44 6.47
CA SER A 170 22.76 2.11 7.06
C SER A 170 21.79 1.10 6.44
N GLU A 171 22.03 -0.19 6.67
CA GLU A 171 21.17 -1.29 6.21
C GLU A 171 19.70 -1.19 6.72
N PHE A 172 19.49 -0.54 7.85
CA PHE A 172 18.15 -0.34 8.40
C PHE A 172 17.24 0.57 7.55
N TYR A 173 17.82 1.39 6.67
CA TYR A 173 17.04 2.16 5.69
C TYR A 173 16.40 1.28 4.61
N ASN A 174 16.86 0.03 4.47
CA ASN A 174 16.27 -0.98 3.60
C ASN A 174 14.99 -1.63 4.18
N ASP A 175 14.55 -1.22 5.38
CA ASP A 175 13.24 -1.63 5.93
C ASP A 175 12.11 -0.85 5.22
N VAL A 176 11.84 -1.22 3.97
CA VAL A 176 10.89 -0.49 3.11
C VAL A 176 9.45 -0.89 3.43
N HIS A 177 8.68 0.09 3.89
CA HIS A 177 7.29 -0.07 4.26
C HIS A 177 6.31 0.35 3.16
N GLY A 178 6.57 1.43 2.48
CA GLY A 178 5.77 1.97 1.40
C GLY A 178 6.63 2.35 0.21
N PHE A 179 6.05 2.25 -0.98
CA PHE A 179 6.70 2.62 -2.23
C PHE A 179 5.72 3.32 -3.15
N ALA A 180 6.17 4.37 -3.81
CA ALA A 180 5.42 5.09 -4.84
C ALA A 180 6.36 5.57 -5.95
N LEU A 181 5.79 5.69 -7.14
CA LEU A 181 6.43 6.31 -8.31
C LEU A 181 5.76 7.65 -8.57
N ARG A 182 6.54 8.61 -9.02
CA ARG A 182 6.04 9.92 -9.42
C ARG A 182 6.78 10.43 -10.65
N SER A 183 6.07 11.10 -11.56
CA SER A 183 6.71 11.80 -12.66
C SER A 183 7.55 12.97 -12.11
N HIS A 184 8.77 13.13 -12.59
CA HIS A 184 9.68 14.20 -12.22
C HIS A 184 10.50 14.66 -13.41
N GLY A 185 10.16 15.83 -13.97
CA GLY A 185 10.75 16.28 -15.23
C GLY A 185 10.48 15.30 -16.37
N GLU A 186 11.53 14.81 -17.03
CA GLU A 186 11.43 13.79 -18.08
C GLU A 186 11.59 12.35 -17.55
N GLY A 187 11.73 12.17 -16.23
CA GLY A 187 11.99 10.88 -15.58
C GLY A 187 10.95 10.49 -14.53
N THR A 188 11.26 9.43 -13.81
CA THR A 188 10.47 8.92 -12.69
C THR A 188 11.26 9.08 -11.38
N GLU A 189 10.66 9.70 -10.38
CA GLU A 189 11.17 9.73 -9.02
C GLU A 189 10.70 8.49 -8.27
N LEU A 190 11.63 7.81 -7.62
CA LEU A 190 11.35 6.71 -6.69
C LEU A 190 11.18 7.27 -5.28
N LEU A 191 10.11 6.89 -4.62
CA LEU A 191 9.76 7.31 -3.27
C LEU A 191 9.57 6.09 -2.37
N VAL A 192 10.34 6.00 -1.28
CA VAL A 192 10.22 4.92 -0.30
C VAL A 192 9.95 5.49 1.08
N THR A 193 9.18 4.79 1.89
CA THR A 193 9.13 5.04 3.34
C THR A 193 9.80 3.90 4.08
N SER A 194 10.59 4.26 5.08
CA SER A 194 11.16 3.36 6.08
C SER A 194 10.86 3.89 7.48
N PRO A 195 11.23 3.20 8.57
CA PRO A 195 11.14 3.76 9.92
C PRO A 195 11.68 5.18 10.04
N PHE A 196 12.72 5.52 9.26
CA PHE A 196 13.47 6.79 9.35
C PHE A 196 12.87 7.95 8.56
N GLY A 197 11.81 7.74 7.78
CA GLY A 197 11.19 8.81 7.02
C GLY A 197 10.92 8.48 5.56
N LEU A 198 11.05 9.50 4.70
CA LEU A 198 10.84 9.45 3.26
C LEU A 198 12.17 9.52 2.51
N GLY A 199 12.55 8.44 1.83
CA GLY A 199 13.66 8.38 0.90
C GLY A 199 13.21 8.72 -0.52
N ARG A 200 14.01 9.50 -1.23
CA ARG A 200 13.74 9.99 -2.58
C ARG A 200 14.95 9.77 -3.47
N SER A 201 14.74 9.21 -4.66
CA SER A 201 15.75 9.07 -5.71
C SER A 201 15.22 9.63 -7.03
N ASN A 202 16.03 10.45 -7.69
CA ASN A 202 15.76 11.04 -9.02
C ASN A 202 16.74 10.52 -10.09
N ASP A 203 17.53 9.53 -9.76
CA ASP A 203 18.58 8.94 -10.59
C ASP A 203 18.45 7.42 -10.67
N ASP A 204 17.18 6.95 -10.73
CA ASP A 204 16.86 5.55 -10.94
C ASP A 204 17.30 4.61 -9.79
N GLY A 205 17.41 5.16 -8.58
CA GLY A 205 17.77 4.43 -7.36
C GLY A 205 19.26 4.41 -7.06
N GLU A 206 20.09 5.17 -7.79
CA GLU A 206 21.54 5.22 -7.56
C GLU A 206 21.91 6.00 -6.31
N THR A 207 21.22 7.13 -6.07
CA THR A 207 21.39 7.92 -4.84
C THR A 207 20.06 8.24 -4.18
N TRP A 208 20.08 8.42 -2.86
CA TRP A 208 18.89 8.64 -2.05
C TRP A 208 19.06 9.84 -1.13
N ASN A 209 18.04 10.73 -1.15
CA ASN A 209 17.90 11.84 -0.21
C ASN A 209 16.78 11.52 0.76
N TRP A 210 17.04 11.71 2.06
CA TRP A 210 16.10 11.36 3.12
C TRP A 210 15.52 12.61 3.78
N HIS A 211 14.20 12.58 4.01
CA HIS A 211 13.46 13.55 4.80
C HIS A 211 12.93 12.85 6.04
N GLU A 212 13.40 13.28 7.20
CA GLU A 212 12.91 12.83 8.50
C GLU A 212 11.73 13.70 8.93
N PHE A 213 10.64 13.07 9.37
CA PHE A 213 9.49 13.78 9.90
C PHE A 213 9.69 14.05 11.40
N GLU A 214 9.16 15.19 11.88
CA GLU A 214 9.24 15.58 13.28
C GLU A 214 8.67 14.51 14.20
N ALA A 215 9.43 14.16 15.24
CA ALA A 215 9.02 13.19 16.24
C ALA A 215 7.75 13.63 16.99
N PHE A 216 7.07 12.67 17.58
CA PHE A 216 5.99 12.95 18.52
C PHE A 216 6.55 13.18 19.92
N ASP A 217 5.84 13.98 20.72
CA ASP A 217 6.16 14.15 22.13
C ASP A 217 6.18 12.79 22.85
N ASP A 218 7.14 12.57 23.71
CA ASP A 218 7.36 11.31 24.44
C ASP A 218 7.60 10.08 23.52
N SER A 219 7.98 10.27 22.25
CA SER A 219 8.41 9.19 21.36
C SER A 219 9.73 8.59 21.82
N LYS A 220 9.91 7.29 21.48
CA LYS A 220 11.19 6.59 21.68
C LYS A 220 12.22 6.95 20.62
N PHE A 221 11.80 7.48 19.50
CA PHE A 221 12.62 7.87 18.37
C PHE A 221 12.70 9.39 18.25
N GLU A 222 13.78 9.88 17.71
CA GLU A 222 14.00 11.29 17.38
C GLU A 222 13.29 11.73 16.09
N PHE A 223 12.59 10.81 15.42
CA PHE A 223 11.83 10.98 14.18
C PHE A 223 10.47 10.27 14.27
N ALA A 224 9.53 10.66 13.40
CA ALA A 224 8.28 9.95 13.26
C ALA A 224 8.46 8.70 12.39
N TYR A 225 7.97 7.56 12.88
CA TYR A 225 8.01 6.27 12.22
C TYR A 225 7.08 6.25 10.99
N SER A 226 7.64 6.12 9.79
CA SER A 226 6.89 6.26 8.55
C SER A 226 6.44 4.91 7.98
N ARG A 227 5.24 4.86 7.41
CA ARG A 227 4.64 3.61 6.93
C ARG A 227 4.23 3.66 5.46
N CYS A 228 3.13 4.23 5.13
CA CYS A 228 2.58 4.22 3.77
C CYS A 228 2.76 5.57 3.09
N ILE A 229 2.94 5.55 1.79
CA ILE A 229 3.05 6.74 0.94
C ILE A 229 2.11 6.62 -0.26
N ARG A 230 1.54 7.75 -0.68
CA ARG A 230 0.86 7.91 -1.97
C ARG A 230 1.21 9.25 -2.60
N THR A 231 1.24 9.26 -3.93
CA THR A 231 1.42 10.45 -4.78
C THR A 231 0.18 10.58 -5.68
N PRO A 232 -0.97 10.94 -5.09
CA PRO A 232 -2.23 10.97 -5.82
C PRO A 232 -2.38 12.25 -6.65
N TRP A 233 -3.19 12.18 -7.69
CA TRP A 233 -3.81 13.28 -8.44
C TRP A 233 -2.90 14.17 -9.27
N ASN A 234 -1.70 14.50 -8.80
CA ASN A 234 -0.74 15.36 -9.48
C ASN A 234 0.68 15.10 -8.95
N ASP A 235 1.68 15.67 -9.61
CA ASP A 235 3.08 15.49 -9.24
C ASP A 235 3.54 16.31 -8.02
N GLU A 236 2.66 17.13 -7.42
CA GLU A 236 2.99 18.01 -6.29
C GLU A 236 2.52 17.44 -4.95
N THR A 237 1.48 16.59 -4.95
CA THR A 237 0.91 16.05 -3.71
C THR A 237 1.61 14.77 -3.30
N ILE A 238 2.13 14.75 -2.08
CA ILE A 238 2.65 13.54 -1.41
C ILE A 238 1.95 13.41 -0.06
N ILE A 239 1.45 12.21 0.24
CA ILE A 239 0.79 11.89 1.52
C ILE A 239 1.57 10.75 2.16
N VAL A 240 1.96 10.93 3.42
CA VAL A 240 2.70 9.91 4.20
C VAL A 240 1.99 9.64 5.52
N CYS A 241 1.77 8.38 5.83
CA CYS A 241 1.31 7.93 7.14
C CYS A 241 2.48 7.76 8.10
N VAL A 242 2.37 8.33 9.29
CA VAL A 242 3.40 8.26 10.33
C VAL A 242 2.82 7.93 11.70
N GLY A 243 3.69 7.60 12.65
CA GLY A 243 3.36 7.39 14.06
C GLY A 243 4.59 7.41 14.96
N ASP A 244 4.39 7.16 16.24
CA ASP A 244 5.50 7.11 17.20
C ASP A 244 6.25 5.76 17.23
N TYR A 245 5.61 4.70 16.76
CA TYR A 245 6.14 3.32 16.73
C TYR A 245 5.13 2.36 16.06
N ILE A 246 5.33 1.05 16.15
CA ILE A 246 4.36 0.02 15.75
C ILE A 246 4.05 -0.90 16.94
N PRO A 247 2.76 -1.05 17.27
CA PRO A 247 1.54 -0.43 16.70
C PRO A 247 1.39 1.05 17.08
N GLY A 248 2.19 1.57 17.99
CA GLY A 248 2.20 2.94 18.43
C GLY A 248 1.05 3.33 19.37
N ARG A 249 1.08 4.57 19.82
CA ARG A 249 0.07 5.21 20.68
C ARG A 249 -0.53 6.45 20.03
N ILE A 250 0.15 6.95 18.99
CA ILE A 250 -0.21 8.16 18.29
C ILE A 250 0.18 8.02 16.81
N GLY A 251 -0.61 8.60 15.93
CA GLY A 251 -0.33 8.66 14.51
C GLY A 251 -0.69 10.01 13.91
N ALA A 252 -0.16 10.27 12.73
CA ALA A 252 -0.46 11.47 11.95
C ALA A 252 -0.36 11.18 10.45
N ILE A 253 -0.81 12.16 9.66
CA ILE A 253 -0.67 12.19 8.21
C ILE A 253 0.16 13.43 7.88
N GLU A 254 1.27 13.23 7.19
CA GLU A 254 2.10 14.31 6.67
C GLU A 254 1.74 14.55 5.20
N VAL A 255 1.50 15.79 4.83
CA VAL A 255 1.07 16.18 3.48
C VAL A 255 2.01 17.22 2.90
N SER A 256 2.52 16.95 1.71
CA SER A 256 3.17 17.95 0.87
C SER A 256 2.24 18.34 -0.28
N LYS A 257 2.28 19.62 -0.66
CA LYS A 257 1.57 20.19 -1.81
C LYS A 257 2.52 20.92 -2.78
N ASP A 258 3.83 20.72 -2.59
CA ASP A 258 4.89 21.40 -3.34
C ASP A 258 5.97 20.43 -3.85
N GLY A 259 5.57 19.17 -4.08
CA GLY A 259 6.45 18.13 -4.59
C GLY A 259 7.46 17.61 -3.56
N GLY A 260 7.11 17.68 -2.26
CA GLY A 260 7.96 17.19 -1.17
C GLY A 260 9.07 18.14 -0.75
N LYS A 261 8.97 19.43 -1.08
CA LYS A 261 9.89 20.46 -0.58
C LYS A 261 9.57 20.83 0.86
N SER A 262 8.29 20.80 1.22
CA SER A 262 7.81 20.98 2.59
C SER A 262 6.68 19.99 2.89
N PHE A 263 6.52 19.67 4.19
CA PHE A 263 5.43 18.84 4.69
C PHE A 263 4.72 19.56 5.83
N THR A 264 3.41 19.30 5.92
CA THR A 264 2.58 19.82 7.01
C THR A 264 1.79 18.64 7.59
N ARG A 265 1.81 18.53 8.91
CA ARG A 265 0.99 17.54 9.63
C ARG A 265 -0.48 17.94 9.53
N ALA A 266 -1.30 17.04 8.98
CA ALA A 266 -2.71 17.28 8.77
C ALA A 266 -3.46 17.35 10.11
N ASP A 267 -4.40 18.29 10.22
CA ASP A 267 -5.37 18.31 11.31
C ASP A 267 -6.44 17.22 11.06
N LEU A 268 -6.49 16.24 11.94
CA LEU A 268 -7.43 15.12 11.87
C LEU A 268 -8.64 15.30 12.80
N GLY A 269 -8.76 16.47 13.45
CA GLY A 269 -9.80 16.77 14.44
C GLY A 269 -9.67 15.93 15.73
N GLN A 270 -9.20 14.71 15.62
CA GLN A 270 -8.88 13.81 16.73
C GLN A 270 -7.54 13.12 16.48
N THR A 271 -6.70 13.09 17.49
CA THR A 271 -5.43 12.36 17.43
C THR A 271 -5.68 10.87 17.29
N PRO A 272 -5.13 10.19 16.25
CA PRO A 272 -5.19 8.75 16.13
C PRO A 272 -4.52 8.05 17.32
N LYS A 273 -5.14 6.97 17.81
CA LYS A 273 -4.67 6.21 18.99
C LYS A 273 -3.66 5.12 18.65
N ALA A 274 -3.15 5.12 17.45
CA ALA A 274 -2.11 4.23 16.94
C ALA A 274 -1.49 4.85 15.68
N THR A 275 -0.35 4.34 15.25
CA THR A 275 0.29 4.75 13.99
C THR A 275 -0.68 4.68 12.83
N MET A 276 -0.70 5.74 12.01
CA MET A 276 -1.38 5.71 10.73
C MET A 276 -0.62 4.75 9.80
N TYR A 277 -1.34 3.84 9.14
CA TYR A 277 -0.69 2.66 8.58
C TYR A 277 -0.90 2.49 7.08
N TRP A 278 -2.13 2.69 6.58
CA TRP A 278 -2.47 2.51 5.19
C TRP A 278 -3.11 3.76 4.59
N LEU A 279 -2.83 3.97 3.31
CA LEU A 279 -3.43 5.01 2.47
C LEU A 279 -4.09 4.36 1.26
N ALA A 280 -5.29 4.80 0.94
CA ALA A 280 -5.96 4.48 -0.31
C ALA A 280 -6.30 5.78 -1.05
N THR A 281 -6.06 5.76 -2.36
CA THR A 281 -6.42 6.83 -3.31
C THR A 281 -6.88 6.18 -4.60
N HIS A 282 -7.57 6.93 -5.46
CA HIS A 282 -7.99 6.44 -6.75
C HIS A 282 -7.83 7.53 -7.82
N GLN A 283 -7.27 7.19 -8.98
CA GLN A 283 -6.97 8.15 -10.05
C GLN A 283 -8.21 8.88 -10.58
N ASN A 284 -9.36 8.21 -10.64
CA ASN A 284 -10.62 8.79 -11.14
C ASN A 284 -11.42 9.53 -10.05
N LEU A 285 -10.88 9.65 -8.84
CA LEU A 285 -11.48 10.35 -7.71
C LEU A 285 -10.49 11.39 -7.16
N PRO A 286 -10.18 12.44 -7.94
CA PRO A 286 -9.23 13.45 -7.52
C PRO A 286 -9.76 14.16 -6.25
N GLY A 287 -8.85 14.42 -5.32
CA GLY A 287 -9.17 15.01 -4.01
C GLY A 287 -9.59 14.01 -2.94
N VAL A 288 -9.92 12.76 -3.30
CA VAL A 288 -10.36 11.74 -2.34
C VAL A 288 -9.19 10.86 -1.89
N ALA A 289 -8.97 10.79 -0.58
CA ALA A 289 -8.05 9.85 0.02
C ALA A 289 -8.62 9.27 1.33
N LEU A 290 -8.16 8.08 1.66
CA LEU A 290 -8.45 7.39 2.92
C LEU A 290 -7.13 7.07 3.62
N ALA A 291 -7.11 7.27 4.93
CA ALA A 291 -6.02 6.81 5.78
C ALA A 291 -6.57 5.99 6.94
N THR A 292 -5.90 4.89 7.28
CA THR A 292 -6.32 4.04 8.40
C THR A 292 -5.20 3.86 9.41
N SER A 293 -5.54 3.89 10.69
CA SER A 293 -4.60 3.51 11.75
C SER A 293 -4.52 1.98 11.89
N VAL A 294 -3.47 1.50 12.56
CA VAL A 294 -3.31 0.06 12.87
C VAL A 294 -4.57 -0.52 13.51
N TYR A 295 -5.18 0.21 14.45
CA TYR A 295 -6.36 -0.26 15.20
C TYR A 295 -7.70 0.16 14.59
N GLY A 296 -7.72 0.48 13.28
CA GLY A 296 -8.96 0.59 12.52
C GLY A 296 -9.70 1.89 12.60
N GLN A 297 -9.08 2.96 13.10
CA GLN A 297 -9.62 4.30 12.91
C GLN A 297 -9.44 4.70 11.44
N ILE A 298 -10.49 5.21 10.81
CA ILE A 298 -10.51 5.56 9.39
C ILE A 298 -10.74 7.06 9.27
N TYR A 299 -9.90 7.72 8.50
CA TYR A 299 -9.98 9.13 8.17
C TYR A 299 -10.12 9.29 6.66
N ALA A 300 -10.97 10.20 6.24
CA ALA A 300 -11.24 10.49 4.83
C ALA A 300 -11.09 11.98 4.54
N THR A 301 -10.61 12.30 3.35
CA THR A 301 -10.65 13.63 2.74
C THR A 301 -11.27 13.52 1.36
N ASP A 302 -11.95 14.58 0.90
CA ASP A 302 -12.48 14.72 -0.47
C ASP A 302 -12.18 16.10 -1.07
N ASP A 303 -11.27 16.83 -0.44
CA ASP A 303 -10.90 18.22 -0.75
C ASP A 303 -9.39 18.45 -0.95
N TYR A 304 -8.68 17.44 -1.49
CA TYR A 304 -7.22 17.49 -1.72
C TYR A 304 -6.41 17.66 -0.41
N CYS A 305 -6.81 16.95 0.63
CA CYS A 305 -6.18 17.02 1.97
C CYS A 305 -6.23 18.41 2.62
N GLN A 306 -7.25 19.24 2.33
CA GLN A 306 -7.44 20.49 3.06
C GLN A 306 -8.08 20.23 4.42
N SER A 307 -8.97 19.24 4.49
CA SER A 307 -9.55 18.75 5.74
C SER A 307 -9.63 17.24 5.75
N TRP A 308 -9.66 16.66 6.95
CA TRP A 308 -9.82 15.23 7.16
C TRP A 308 -10.93 14.98 8.17
N ASN A 309 -11.80 14.02 7.87
CA ASN A 309 -12.89 13.64 8.74
C ASN A 309 -12.73 12.19 9.20
N LYS A 310 -12.79 11.95 10.51
CA LYS A 310 -12.83 10.59 11.05
C LYS A 310 -14.21 9.99 10.75
N LEU A 311 -14.21 8.78 10.17
CA LEU A 311 -15.45 8.02 9.99
C LEU A 311 -15.90 7.43 11.32
N ASP A 312 -17.21 7.29 11.52
CA ASP A 312 -17.79 6.77 12.78
C ASP A 312 -17.42 5.31 13.05
N ARG A 313 -17.28 4.50 11.99
CA ARG A 313 -16.91 3.09 12.13
C ARG A 313 -15.44 2.94 12.42
N GLU A 314 -15.13 2.29 13.52
CA GLU A 314 -13.82 1.71 13.78
C GLU A 314 -13.87 0.20 13.51
N LEU A 315 -12.84 -0.30 12.85
CA LEU A 315 -12.64 -1.72 12.58
C LEU A 315 -11.55 -2.27 13.51
N GLY A 316 -11.30 -3.57 13.46
CA GLY A 316 -10.13 -4.15 14.12
C GLY A 316 -8.82 -3.78 13.42
N GLU A 317 -7.78 -4.55 13.64
CA GLU A 317 -6.47 -4.32 13.01
C GLU A 317 -6.61 -4.35 11.48
N VAL A 318 -6.33 -3.21 10.83
CA VAL A 318 -6.42 -3.05 9.37
C VAL A 318 -5.11 -3.45 8.70
N ARG A 319 -5.21 -4.19 7.60
CA ARG A 319 -4.07 -4.62 6.78
C ARG A 319 -4.11 -4.14 5.33
N ALA A 320 -5.26 -3.77 4.84
CA ALA A 320 -5.41 -3.19 3.51
C ALA A 320 -6.65 -2.30 3.43
N SER A 321 -6.61 -1.30 2.57
CA SER A 321 -7.76 -0.47 2.25
C SER A 321 -7.74 -0.06 0.77
N LEU A 322 -8.92 0.06 0.18
CA LEU A 322 -9.15 0.54 -1.18
C LEU A 322 -10.29 1.54 -1.22
N ILE A 323 -10.22 2.47 -2.16
CA ILE A 323 -11.34 3.28 -2.62
C ILE A 323 -11.84 2.65 -3.92
N VAL A 324 -13.12 2.34 -3.97
CA VAL A 324 -13.78 1.74 -5.13
C VAL A 324 -14.78 2.74 -5.67
N PRO A 325 -14.60 3.29 -6.88
CA PRO A 325 -15.59 4.20 -7.48
C PRO A 325 -16.96 3.53 -7.53
N ALA A 326 -18.01 4.24 -7.10
CA ALA A 326 -19.37 3.78 -7.30
C ALA A 326 -19.75 3.97 -8.78
N LEU A 327 -20.56 3.04 -9.32
CA LEU A 327 -21.10 3.14 -10.67
C LEU A 327 -22.10 4.28 -10.82
#